data_695097f5ff12fe860acb8d1388a56322
#
_entry.id   695097f5ff12fe860acb8d1388a56322
#
_cell.length_a   1.000
_cell.length_b   1.000
_cell.length_c   1.000
_cell.angle_alpha   90.00
_cell.angle_beta   90.00
_cell.angle_gamma   90.00
#
_symmetry.space_group_name_H-M   'P 1'
#
loop_
_entity.id
_entity.type
_entity.pdbx_description
1 polymer ?
#
loop_
_entity_poly.entity_id
_entity_poly.type
_entity_poly.pdbx_seq_one_letter_code
_entity_poly.pdbx_strand_id
1 'polypeptide(L)'
;MTRTDGEGVFGGLDLVHQYAPVRRLADGALVAAELQITGHPGSAVSTPESLRRTARLMQESVVVDRRKLALAGDNTTETEFPLLLTVDIGSIDHSAAPGPCRQLASVDPDEFLRRPDDMLAAVERAREAGHLICVDLLGITNRAMTLLWLIDPDVIIMTAELLARDDAATAQLAHGLTAHVERSGALVIAEGVDTEARRLAAQTIGADYGIGALFPPTTELTRLANEPSEPLPLQRSRRHPSEAATTPYLIASAEHRSRRGDKRLLIEMSKALEVQASNAGPGVLVLGTFQEAKQFTPLTAKRWRVLADKAGFAGVYGVGLSHIIDGNVQHAPLDPNDDLVNEWTVVVLGPHSAALLAARDRDDDVPDLDRTFDVVQTYDRDLATRAAHSILTRFTSPVSD
;
A
#
# COMPACT_ATOMS: atom_id res chain seq x y z
N MET A 1 -29.92 -16.04 0.95
CA MET A 1 -29.51 -17.40 0.52
C MET A 1 -28.14 -17.63 1.11
N THR A 2 -28.05 -18.28 2.27
CA THR A 2 -26.80 -18.55 3.01
C THR A 2 -25.94 -19.50 2.21
N ARG A 3 -24.83 -19.02 1.65
CA ARG A 3 -23.78 -19.90 1.09
C ARG A 3 -23.24 -20.77 2.23
N THR A 4 -23.39 -22.06 2.11
CA THR A 4 -22.78 -23.04 2.99
C THR A 4 -21.26 -22.97 2.84
N ASP A 5 -20.55 -22.91 3.96
CA ASP A 5 -19.07 -22.94 4.05
C ASP A 5 -18.55 -24.24 3.38
N GLY A 6 -18.12 -24.14 2.13
CA GLY A 6 -17.56 -25.28 1.37
C GLY A 6 -17.74 -25.22 -0.17
N GLU A 7 -18.50 -24.28 -0.69
CA GLU A 7 -18.84 -24.20 -2.13
C GLU A 7 -18.08 -23.11 -2.92
N GLY A 8 -16.90 -22.65 -2.45
CA GLY A 8 -16.04 -21.80 -3.26
C GLY A 8 -15.23 -22.58 -4.29
N VAL A 9 -14.75 -21.92 -5.35
CA VAL A 9 -13.90 -22.55 -6.37
C VAL A 9 -12.69 -23.23 -5.74
N PHE A 10 -12.10 -22.62 -4.71
CA PHE A 10 -10.93 -23.17 -3.99
C PHE A 10 -11.29 -24.22 -2.94
N GLY A 11 -12.53 -24.30 -2.47
CA GLY A 11 -12.99 -25.35 -1.54
C GLY A 11 -12.99 -26.76 -2.12
N GLY A 12 -13.09 -26.88 -3.44
CA GLY A 12 -13.03 -28.16 -4.18
C GLY A 12 -11.72 -28.44 -4.90
N LEU A 13 -10.73 -27.54 -4.84
CA LEU A 13 -9.42 -27.75 -5.47
C LEU A 13 -8.48 -28.52 -4.55
N ASP A 14 -7.77 -29.47 -5.13
CA ASP A 14 -6.68 -30.17 -4.46
C ASP A 14 -5.44 -29.26 -4.46
N LEU A 15 -5.19 -28.61 -3.32
CA LEU A 15 -4.10 -27.68 -3.10
C LEU A 15 -2.92 -28.39 -2.42
N VAL A 16 -1.74 -28.17 -2.95
CA VAL A 16 -0.48 -28.72 -2.41
C VAL A 16 0.24 -27.64 -1.62
N HIS A 17 0.78 -28.01 -0.45
CA HIS A 17 1.62 -27.10 0.33
C HIS A 17 3.10 -27.41 0.14
N GLN A 18 3.93 -26.36 0.30
CA GLN A 18 5.38 -26.46 0.29
C GLN A 18 6.00 -25.37 1.16
N TYR A 19 7.23 -25.61 1.61
CA TYR A 19 8.05 -24.62 2.30
C TYR A 19 9.11 -24.11 1.35
N ALA A 20 9.00 -22.84 0.97
CA ALA A 20 9.95 -22.19 0.10
C ALA A 20 11.04 -21.51 0.93
N PRO A 21 12.33 -21.86 0.78
CA PRO A 21 13.39 -21.20 1.49
C PRO A 21 13.52 -19.75 1.01
N VAL A 22 13.54 -18.81 1.96
CA VAL A 22 13.91 -17.43 1.72
C VAL A 22 15.41 -17.31 1.91
N ARG A 23 16.11 -16.92 0.86
CA ARG A 23 17.57 -16.84 0.88
C ARG A 23 18.06 -15.41 0.72
N ARG A 24 19.13 -15.04 1.42
CA ARG A 24 19.85 -13.81 1.17
C ARG A 24 20.54 -13.92 -0.20
N LEU A 25 20.27 -12.96 -1.10
CA LEU A 25 20.72 -13.03 -2.48
C LEU A 25 22.23 -12.84 -2.65
N ALA A 26 22.91 -12.21 -1.67
CA ALA A 26 24.34 -11.95 -1.72
C ALA A 26 25.18 -13.23 -1.60
N ASP A 27 24.79 -14.18 -0.76
CA ASP A 27 25.58 -15.37 -0.40
C ASP A 27 24.79 -16.67 -0.35
N GLY A 28 23.47 -16.61 -0.54
CA GLY A 28 22.58 -17.81 -0.53
C GLY A 28 22.24 -18.31 0.87
N ALA A 29 22.60 -17.59 1.95
CA ALA A 29 22.28 -17.99 3.32
C ALA A 29 20.76 -18.14 3.52
N LEU A 30 20.33 -19.20 4.20
CA LEU A 30 18.94 -19.41 4.59
C LEU A 30 18.57 -18.41 5.71
N VAL A 31 17.52 -17.62 5.52
CA VAL A 31 17.12 -16.59 6.49
C VAL A 31 15.68 -16.78 7.01
N ALA A 32 14.83 -17.42 6.22
CA ALA A 32 13.44 -17.74 6.58
C ALA A 32 12.95 -18.89 5.68
N ALA A 33 11.76 -19.40 5.98
CA ALA A 33 10.99 -20.19 5.02
C ALA A 33 9.58 -19.60 4.91
N GLU A 34 8.98 -19.66 3.73
CA GLU A 34 7.58 -19.28 3.52
C GLU A 34 6.73 -20.53 3.32
N LEU A 35 5.63 -20.66 4.07
CA LEU A 35 4.61 -21.66 3.80
C LEU A 35 3.76 -21.20 2.63
N GLN A 36 3.86 -21.91 1.53
CA GLN A 36 3.13 -21.64 0.29
C GLN A 36 2.12 -22.73 0.01
N ILE A 37 1.01 -22.33 -0.62
CA ILE A 37 0.02 -23.25 -1.20
C ILE A 37 -0.04 -23.00 -2.70
N THR A 38 -0.13 -24.07 -3.48
CA THR A 38 -0.27 -24.02 -4.95
C THR A 38 -1.31 -25.05 -5.39
N GLY A 39 -1.86 -24.86 -6.58
CA GLY A 39 -2.56 -25.93 -7.27
C GLY A 39 -1.59 -26.92 -7.90
N HIS A 40 -2.12 -27.99 -8.48
CA HIS A 40 -1.29 -28.98 -9.19
C HIS A 40 -0.47 -28.35 -10.33
N PRO A 41 0.70 -28.92 -10.63
CA PRO A 41 1.49 -28.53 -11.79
C PRO A 41 0.66 -28.53 -13.08
N GLY A 42 0.73 -27.45 -13.85
CA GLY A 42 -0.04 -27.28 -15.09
C GLY A 42 -1.44 -26.68 -14.92
N SER A 43 -1.92 -26.47 -13.69
CA SER A 43 -3.15 -25.70 -13.46
C SER A 43 -2.90 -24.17 -13.58
N ALA A 44 -3.98 -23.41 -13.76
CA ALA A 44 -3.92 -21.93 -13.79
C ALA A 44 -3.41 -21.30 -12.48
N VAL A 45 -3.44 -22.05 -11.38
CA VAL A 45 -3.02 -21.65 -10.03
C VAL A 45 -1.82 -22.46 -9.52
N SER A 46 -0.96 -22.90 -10.43
CA SER A 46 0.20 -23.74 -10.13
C SER A 46 1.35 -23.00 -9.44
N THR A 47 1.31 -21.69 -9.36
CA THR A 47 2.28 -20.89 -8.60
C THR A 47 1.61 -20.16 -7.44
N PRO A 48 2.33 -19.88 -6.32
CA PRO A 48 1.77 -19.12 -5.18
C PRO A 48 1.23 -17.77 -5.60
N GLU A 49 1.92 -17.05 -6.48
CA GLU A 49 1.50 -15.76 -7.02
C GLU A 49 0.18 -15.87 -7.81
N SER A 50 0.08 -16.84 -8.74
CA SER A 50 -1.13 -17.03 -9.53
C SER A 50 -2.33 -17.44 -8.67
N LEU A 51 -2.09 -18.26 -7.62
CA LEU A 51 -3.13 -18.64 -6.67
C LEU A 51 -3.62 -17.42 -5.88
N ARG A 52 -2.71 -16.62 -5.30
CA ARG A 52 -3.08 -15.40 -4.56
C ARG A 52 -3.86 -14.40 -5.43
N ARG A 53 -3.36 -14.15 -6.66
CA ARG A 53 -4.02 -13.25 -7.62
C ARG A 53 -5.44 -13.73 -7.96
N THR A 54 -5.60 -15.03 -8.24
CA THR A 54 -6.90 -15.61 -8.57
C THR A 54 -7.85 -15.60 -7.38
N ALA A 55 -7.35 -15.93 -6.17
CA ALA A 55 -8.16 -15.91 -4.95
C ALA A 55 -8.70 -14.49 -4.65
N ARG A 56 -7.89 -13.45 -4.86
CA ARG A 56 -8.33 -12.05 -4.74
C ARG A 56 -9.39 -11.68 -5.76
N LEU A 57 -9.16 -11.99 -7.04
CA LEU A 57 -10.12 -11.72 -8.11
C LEU A 57 -11.49 -12.40 -7.86
N MET A 58 -11.48 -13.60 -7.26
CA MET A 58 -12.67 -14.36 -6.93
C MET A 58 -13.26 -14.03 -5.55
N GLN A 59 -12.61 -13.14 -4.79
CA GLN A 59 -12.97 -12.80 -3.40
C GLN A 59 -12.96 -14.03 -2.46
N GLU A 60 -12.06 -14.97 -2.70
CA GLU A 60 -11.90 -16.21 -1.95
C GLU A 60 -10.57 -16.29 -1.17
N SER A 61 -9.86 -15.17 -0.96
CA SER A 61 -8.60 -15.10 -0.19
C SER A 61 -8.73 -15.76 1.19
N VAL A 62 -9.85 -15.51 1.88
CA VAL A 62 -10.13 -16.08 3.21
C VAL A 62 -10.13 -17.61 3.20
N VAL A 63 -10.61 -18.25 2.13
CA VAL A 63 -10.63 -19.73 2.01
C VAL A 63 -9.22 -20.29 1.91
N VAL A 64 -8.39 -19.68 1.07
CA VAL A 64 -6.98 -20.06 0.87
C VAL A 64 -6.17 -19.83 2.14
N ASP A 65 -6.34 -18.67 2.77
CA ASP A 65 -5.59 -18.27 3.96
C ASP A 65 -5.96 -19.12 5.19
N ARG A 66 -7.25 -19.46 5.35
CA ARG A 66 -7.71 -20.37 6.41
C ARG A 66 -6.99 -21.73 6.31
N ARG A 67 -6.78 -22.25 5.09
CA ARG A 67 -6.02 -23.48 4.87
C ARG A 67 -4.54 -23.32 5.22
N LYS A 68 -3.91 -22.20 4.85
CA LYS A 68 -2.53 -21.90 5.26
C LYS A 68 -2.39 -21.85 6.77
N LEU A 69 -3.29 -21.13 7.44
CA LEU A 69 -3.28 -20.97 8.90
C LEU A 69 -3.44 -22.31 9.61
N ALA A 70 -4.31 -23.20 9.10
CA ALA A 70 -4.47 -24.55 9.65
C ALA A 70 -3.17 -25.37 9.52
N LEU A 71 -2.55 -25.39 8.33
CA LEU A 71 -1.27 -26.08 8.09
C LEU A 71 -0.13 -25.52 8.96
N ALA A 72 -0.13 -24.22 9.19
CA ALA A 72 0.85 -23.58 10.06
C ALA A 72 0.64 -23.97 11.54
N GLY A 73 -0.62 -24.06 11.98
CA GLY A 73 -0.97 -24.48 13.35
C GLY A 73 -0.64 -25.94 13.66
N ASP A 74 -0.74 -26.81 12.65
CA ASP A 74 -0.41 -28.24 12.78
C ASP A 74 1.11 -28.51 12.77
N ASN A 75 1.92 -27.50 12.38
CA ASN A 75 3.35 -27.66 12.27
C ASN A 75 4.03 -27.54 13.65
N THR A 76 4.67 -28.60 14.09
CA THR A 76 5.42 -28.68 15.37
C THR A 76 6.94 -28.61 15.20
N THR A 77 7.43 -28.40 13.96
CA THR A 77 8.87 -28.33 13.68
C THR A 77 9.44 -27.02 14.23
N GLU A 78 10.38 -27.11 15.16
CA GLU A 78 11.15 -25.97 15.63
C GLU A 78 12.22 -25.58 14.62
N THR A 79 12.36 -24.27 14.35
CA THR A 79 13.38 -23.72 13.45
C THR A 79 14.07 -22.53 14.12
N GLU A 80 15.36 -22.34 13.79
CA GLU A 80 16.13 -21.16 14.23
C GLU A 80 15.76 -19.89 13.42
N PHE A 81 15.11 -20.07 12.28
CA PHE A 81 14.64 -19.00 11.40
C PHE A 81 13.11 -18.86 11.44
N PRO A 82 12.53 -17.70 11.10
CA PRO A 82 11.09 -17.49 11.07
C PRO A 82 10.41 -18.26 9.93
N LEU A 83 9.28 -18.91 10.23
CA LEU A 83 8.34 -19.38 9.22
C LEU A 83 7.38 -18.23 8.88
N LEU A 84 7.42 -17.76 7.64
CA LEU A 84 6.60 -16.67 7.11
C LEU A 84 5.27 -17.22 6.58
N LEU A 85 4.21 -16.45 6.80
CA LEU A 85 2.86 -16.77 6.35
C LEU A 85 2.21 -15.51 5.76
N THR A 86 2.30 -15.35 4.45
CA THR A 86 1.63 -14.24 3.76
C THR A 86 0.13 -14.55 3.66
N VAL A 87 -0.69 -13.72 4.31
CA VAL A 87 -2.16 -13.83 4.33
C VAL A 87 -2.78 -12.46 4.03
N ASP A 88 -3.95 -12.46 3.40
CA ASP A 88 -4.70 -11.24 3.17
C ASP A 88 -5.05 -10.56 4.50
N ILE A 89 -4.95 -9.23 4.56
CA ILE A 89 -5.21 -8.48 5.80
C ILE A 89 -6.64 -8.70 6.31
N GLY A 90 -7.59 -8.93 5.42
CA GLY A 90 -8.99 -9.27 5.76
C GLY A 90 -9.15 -10.68 6.34
N SER A 91 -8.13 -11.54 6.22
CA SER A 91 -8.15 -12.91 6.75
C SER A 91 -7.56 -13.02 8.16
N ILE A 92 -6.99 -11.93 8.71
CA ILE A 92 -6.33 -11.94 10.01
C ILE A 92 -7.34 -11.89 11.14
N ASP A 93 -7.22 -12.83 12.07
CA ASP A 93 -7.93 -12.78 13.35
C ASP A 93 -7.13 -11.90 14.34
N HIS A 94 -7.55 -10.66 14.48
CA HIS A 94 -6.93 -9.69 15.38
C HIS A 94 -7.10 -10.03 16.88
N SER A 95 -7.96 -10.98 17.22
CA SER A 95 -8.16 -11.44 18.60
C SER A 95 -7.21 -12.56 19.01
N ALA A 96 -6.61 -13.25 18.04
CA ALA A 96 -5.68 -14.33 18.27
C ALA A 96 -4.27 -13.80 18.53
N ALA A 97 -3.61 -14.32 19.58
CA ALA A 97 -2.19 -14.03 19.77
C ALA A 97 -1.36 -14.56 18.59
N PRO A 98 -0.29 -13.85 18.18
CA PRO A 98 0.60 -14.34 17.13
C PRO A 98 1.10 -15.75 17.47
N GLY A 99 0.86 -16.71 16.58
CA GLY A 99 1.36 -18.07 16.70
C GLY A 99 2.89 -18.16 16.51
N PRO A 100 3.44 -19.37 16.42
CA PRO A 100 4.87 -19.59 16.17
C PRO A 100 5.34 -19.07 14.81
N CYS A 101 4.40 -18.91 13.85
CA CYS A 101 4.67 -18.37 12.53
C CYS A 101 4.54 -16.85 12.49
N ARG A 102 5.35 -16.20 11.68
CA ARG A 102 5.28 -14.75 11.45
C ARG A 102 4.28 -14.46 10.32
N GLN A 103 3.10 -13.99 10.70
CA GLN A 103 2.07 -13.60 9.73
C GLN A 103 2.42 -12.24 9.13
N LEU A 104 2.45 -12.21 7.80
CA LEU A 104 2.58 -11.02 6.97
C LEU A 104 1.18 -10.63 6.50
N ALA A 105 0.62 -9.56 7.08
CA ALA A 105 -0.67 -9.00 6.70
C ALA A 105 -0.56 -8.31 5.34
N SER A 106 -0.95 -9.00 4.29
CA SER A 106 -0.84 -8.51 2.92
C SER A 106 -1.97 -7.53 2.60
N VAL A 107 -1.61 -6.35 2.14
CA VAL A 107 -2.53 -5.30 1.71
C VAL A 107 -2.63 -5.30 0.20
N ASP A 108 -3.86 -5.46 -0.32
CA ASP A 108 -4.14 -5.34 -1.75
C ASP A 108 -4.23 -3.86 -2.16
N PRO A 109 -3.41 -3.38 -3.13
CA PRO A 109 -3.42 -1.97 -3.54
C PRO A 109 -4.73 -1.50 -4.14
N ASP A 110 -5.40 -2.33 -4.92
CA ASP A 110 -6.65 -1.96 -5.57
C ASP A 110 -7.83 -1.94 -4.57
N GLU A 111 -7.82 -2.85 -3.59
CA GLU A 111 -8.78 -2.83 -2.48
C GLU A 111 -8.55 -1.62 -1.57
N PHE A 112 -7.31 -1.35 -1.22
CA PHE A 112 -6.96 -0.18 -0.40
C PHE A 112 -7.49 1.12 -1.02
N LEU A 113 -7.26 1.33 -2.31
CA LEU A 113 -7.67 2.57 -2.98
C LEU A 113 -9.18 2.66 -3.23
N ARG A 114 -9.90 1.52 -3.19
CA ARG A 114 -11.37 1.51 -3.23
C ARG A 114 -12.01 1.83 -1.88
N ARG A 115 -11.40 1.37 -0.78
CA ARG A 115 -11.93 1.47 0.59
C ARG A 115 -10.83 1.90 1.57
N PRO A 116 -10.27 3.11 1.39
CA PRO A 116 -9.08 3.53 2.13
C PRO A 116 -9.31 3.66 3.64
N ASP A 117 -10.50 4.06 4.08
CA ASP A 117 -10.91 4.15 5.48
C ASP A 117 -10.86 2.79 6.20
N ASP A 118 -11.55 1.79 5.63
CA ASP A 118 -11.56 0.43 6.16
C ASP A 118 -10.17 -0.20 6.18
N MET A 119 -9.39 0.02 5.11
CA MET A 119 -8.07 -0.57 4.96
C MET A 119 -7.03 0.08 5.88
N LEU A 120 -7.06 1.41 6.07
CA LEU A 120 -6.23 2.08 7.07
C LEU A 120 -6.54 1.56 8.48
N ALA A 121 -7.83 1.42 8.81
CA ALA A 121 -8.24 0.85 10.09
C ALA A 121 -7.81 -0.63 10.24
N ALA A 122 -7.83 -1.43 9.17
CA ALA A 122 -7.36 -2.81 9.19
C ALA A 122 -5.83 -2.88 9.41
N VAL A 123 -5.05 -2.01 8.75
CA VAL A 123 -3.61 -1.90 8.95
C VAL A 123 -3.27 -1.58 10.41
N GLU A 124 -3.96 -0.61 11.02
CA GLU A 124 -3.74 -0.25 12.43
C GLU A 124 -4.08 -1.43 13.37
N ARG A 125 -5.25 -2.08 13.18
CA ARG A 125 -5.61 -3.26 13.99
C ARG A 125 -4.59 -4.39 13.85
N ALA A 126 -4.10 -4.67 12.63
CA ALA A 126 -3.09 -5.70 12.40
C ALA A 126 -1.78 -5.37 13.15
N ARG A 127 -1.35 -4.11 13.12
CA ARG A 127 -0.17 -3.64 13.86
C ARG A 127 -0.34 -3.74 15.36
N GLU A 128 -1.50 -3.36 15.89
CA GLU A 128 -1.82 -3.48 17.32
C GLU A 128 -1.80 -4.94 17.79
N ALA A 129 -2.34 -5.84 16.96
CA ALA A 129 -2.29 -7.28 17.22
C ALA A 129 -0.87 -7.88 17.07
N GLY A 130 0.09 -7.11 16.57
CA GLY A 130 1.49 -7.55 16.49
C GLY A 130 1.91 -8.16 15.16
N HIS A 131 1.04 -8.13 14.14
CA HIS A 131 1.36 -8.60 12.80
C HIS A 131 2.27 -7.63 12.05
N LEU A 132 3.02 -8.16 11.08
CA LEU A 132 3.82 -7.38 10.15
C LEU A 132 2.99 -7.01 8.93
N ILE A 133 3.08 -5.77 8.50
CA ILE A 133 2.38 -5.31 7.29
C ILE A 133 3.21 -5.62 6.06
N CYS A 134 2.57 -6.21 5.06
CA CYS A 134 3.19 -6.57 3.80
C CYS A 134 2.45 -5.91 2.63
N VAL A 135 3.22 -5.38 1.69
CA VAL A 135 2.72 -5.08 0.34
C VAL A 135 3.29 -6.15 -0.58
N ASP A 136 2.43 -7.04 -1.06
CA ASP A 136 2.83 -8.04 -2.03
C ASP A 136 2.41 -7.64 -3.46
N LEU A 137 2.87 -8.40 -4.45
CA LEU A 137 2.61 -8.13 -5.87
C LEU A 137 3.16 -6.77 -6.36
N LEU A 138 4.23 -6.27 -5.71
CA LEU A 138 4.90 -5.07 -6.20
C LEU A 138 5.45 -5.30 -7.62
N GLY A 139 5.08 -4.43 -8.53
CA GLY A 139 5.48 -4.49 -9.95
C GLY A 139 4.34 -4.84 -10.89
N ILE A 140 3.17 -5.28 -10.39
CA ILE A 140 1.99 -5.52 -11.23
C ILE A 140 1.32 -4.21 -11.63
N THR A 141 1.20 -3.26 -10.69
CA THR A 141 0.60 -1.94 -10.93
C THR A 141 1.40 -0.81 -10.30
N ASN A 142 1.30 0.40 -10.87
CA ASN A 142 1.89 1.60 -10.26
C ASN A 142 1.21 1.97 -8.92
N ARG A 143 -0.02 1.49 -8.68
CA ARG A 143 -0.77 1.74 -7.45
C ARG A 143 -0.10 1.10 -6.23
N ALA A 144 0.54 -0.06 -6.40
CA ALA A 144 1.28 -0.71 -5.34
C ALA A 144 2.38 0.19 -4.75
N MET A 145 3.03 0.99 -5.60
CA MET A 145 4.05 1.96 -5.16
C MET A 145 3.46 3.05 -4.24
N THR A 146 2.23 3.50 -4.48
CA THR A 146 1.63 4.55 -3.64
C THR A 146 1.35 4.10 -2.23
N LEU A 147 1.10 2.81 -2.02
CA LEU A 147 0.92 2.24 -0.68
C LEU A 147 2.20 2.33 0.16
N LEU A 148 3.38 2.19 -0.45
CA LEU A 148 4.64 2.25 0.29
C LEU A 148 4.76 3.57 1.09
N TRP A 149 4.27 4.67 0.52
CA TRP A 149 4.33 5.98 1.18
C TRP A 149 3.22 6.20 2.20
N LEU A 150 2.10 5.49 2.06
CA LEU A 150 0.94 5.64 2.95
C LEU A 150 1.05 4.77 4.19
N ILE A 151 1.49 3.52 4.03
CA ILE A 151 1.41 2.55 5.13
C ILE A 151 2.78 2.10 5.67
N ASP A 152 3.90 2.53 5.06
CA ASP A 152 5.26 2.12 5.45
C ASP A 152 5.30 0.62 5.83
N PRO A 153 5.15 -0.32 4.86
CA PRO A 153 5.10 -1.75 5.13
C PRO A 153 6.42 -2.26 5.73
N ASP A 154 6.34 -3.32 6.53
CA ASP A 154 7.52 -3.98 7.12
C ASP A 154 8.22 -4.88 6.08
N VAL A 155 7.45 -5.47 5.17
CA VAL A 155 7.92 -6.39 4.13
C VAL A 155 7.30 -6.00 2.78
N ILE A 156 8.11 -6.04 1.74
CA ILE A 156 7.69 -5.82 0.36
C ILE A 156 8.03 -7.06 -0.44
N ILE A 157 7.05 -7.65 -1.12
CA ILE A 157 7.25 -8.80 -1.99
C ILE A 157 7.15 -8.35 -3.45
N MET A 158 8.25 -8.50 -4.18
CA MET A 158 8.32 -8.23 -5.62
C MET A 158 7.91 -9.46 -6.42
N THR A 159 7.16 -9.25 -7.50
CA THR A 159 6.71 -10.34 -8.38
C THR A 159 7.81 -10.85 -9.32
N ALA A 160 7.70 -12.10 -9.73
CA ALA A 160 8.53 -12.70 -10.77
C ALA A 160 8.46 -11.93 -12.12
N GLU A 161 7.31 -11.30 -12.40
CA GLU A 161 7.09 -10.52 -13.61
C GLU A 161 8.00 -9.28 -13.66
N LEU A 162 8.22 -8.62 -12.51
CA LEU A 162 9.12 -7.47 -12.41
C LEU A 162 10.57 -7.85 -12.74
N LEU A 163 11.02 -9.02 -12.32
CA LEU A 163 12.38 -9.52 -12.57
C LEU A 163 12.66 -9.84 -14.05
N ALA A 164 11.64 -9.91 -14.88
CA ALA A 164 11.76 -10.14 -16.32
C ALA A 164 11.79 -8.84 -17.14
N ARG A 165 11.71 -7.67 -16.49
CA ARG A 165 11.63 -6.36 -17.14
C ARG A 165 12.94 -5.61 -17.02
N ASP A 166 13.31 -4.89 -18.09
CA ASP A 166 14.52 -4.04 -18.20
C ASP A 166 14.20 -2.64 -18.74
N ASP A 167 12.95 -2.19 -18.57
CA ASP A 167 12.44 -0.94 -19.11
C ASP A 167 12.62 0.26 -18.13
N ALA A 168 12.38 1.47 -18.64
CA ALA A 168 12.49 2.70 -17.88
C ALA A 168 11.52 2.75 -16.68
N ALA A 169 10.36 2.11 -16.77
CA ALA A 169 9.40 2.05 -15.67
C ALA A 169 9.93 1.19 -14.52
N THR A 170 10.60 0.09 -14.83
CA THR A 170 11.27 -0.76 -13.83
C THR A 170 12.41 0.00 -13.15
N ALA A 171 13.20 0.78 -13.90
CA ALA A 171 14.26 1.62 -13.32
C ALA A 171 13.68 2.69 -12.38
N GLN A 172 12.57 3.34 -12.75
CA GLN A 172 11.89 4.31 -11.86
C GLN A 172 11.36 3.65 -10.59
N LEU A 173 10.81 2.44 -10.71
CA LEU A 173 10.34 1.66 -9.56
C LEU A 173 11.52 1.32 -8.63
N ALA A 174 12.64 0.85 -9.17
CA ALA A 174 13.85 0.53 -8.40
C ALA A 174 14.37 1.75 -7.62
N HIS A 175 14.45 2.93 -8.24
CA HIS A 175 14.83 4.17 -7.54
C HIS A 175 13.86 4.51 -6.40
N GLY A 176 12.55 4.40 -6.65
CA GLY A 176 11.52 4.64 -5.64
C GLY A 176 11.60 3.65 -4.49
N LEU A 177 11.80 2.38 -4.79
CA LEU A 177 11.93 1.31 -3.81
C LEU A 177 13.17 1.52 -2.93
N THR A 178 14.32 1.81 -3.52
CA THR A 178 15.56 2.12 -2.79
C THR A 178 15.34 3.27 -1.81
N ALA A 179 14.77 4.39 -2.28
CA ALA A 179 14.49 5.55 -1.43
C ALA A 179 13.52 5.22 -0.27
N HIS A 180 12.57 4.30 -0.49
CA HIS A 180 11.68 3.83 0.55
C HIS A 180 12.41 2.97 1.58
N VAL A 181 13.15 1.97 1.13
CA VAL A 181 13.89 1.03 1.99
C VAL A 181 14.90 1.75 2.88
N GLU A 182 15.68 2.68 2.32
CA GLU A 182 16.65 3.48 3.09
C GLU A 182 15.97 4.29 4.21
N ARG A 183 14.74 4.74 4.00
CA ARG A 183 13.99 5.52 4.99
C ARG A 183 13.26 4.65 6.01
N SER A 184 12.60 3.58 5.56
CA SER A 184 11.71 2.76 6.39
C SER A 184 12.42 1.58 7.06
N GLY A 185 13.47 1.06 6.44
CA GLY A 185 14.10 -0.20 6.83
C GLY A 185 13.27 -1.43 6.42
N ALA A 186 12.29 -1.28 5.51
CA ALA A 186 11.48 -2.38 5.01
C ALA A 186 12.35 -3.45 4.34
N LEU A 187 12.00 -4.72 4.54
CA LEU A 187 12.67 -5.84 3.88
C LEU A 187 12.06 -6.08 2.50
N VAL A 188 12.89 -6.36 1.51
CA VAL A 188 12.44 -6.66 0.14
C VAL A 188 12.75 -8.10 -0.20
N ILE A 189 11.70 -8.87 -0.51
CA ILE A 189 11.78 -10.27 -0.93
C ILE A 189 11.35 -10.38 -2.39
N ALA A 190 12.18 -10.92 -3.26
CA ALA A 190 11.85 -11.17 -4.65
C ALA A 190 11.31 -12.58 -4.85
N GLU A 191 10.14 -12.73 -5.46
CA GLU A 191 9.61 -14.01 -5.93
C GLU A 191 10.12 -14.33 -7.35
N GLY A 192 10.18 -15.61 -7.70
CA GLY A 192 10.59 -16.07 -9.04
C GLY A 192 12.07 -15.91 -9.33
N VAL A 193 12.92 -15.97 -8.30
CA VAL A 193 14.38 -16.06 -8.44
C VAL A 193 14.75 -17.48 -8.94
N ASP A 194 14.47 -17.75 -10.21
CA ASP A 194 14.59 -19.09 -10.79
C ASP A 194 15.94 -19.33 -11.45
N THR A 195 16.67 -18.26 -11.74
CA THR A 195 17.97 -18.29 -12.43
C THR A 195 18.92 -17.26 -11.83
N GLU A 196 20.21 -17.45 -12.09
CA GLU A 196 21.23 -16.49 -11.68
C GLU A 196 21.00 -15.09 -12.30
N ALA A 197 20.52 -15.03 -13.53
CA ALA A 197 20.15 -13.75 -14.16
C ALA A 197 19.02 -13.04 -13.40
N ARG A 198 17.99 -13.78 -12.95
CA ARG A 198 16.91 -13.20 -12.13
C ARG A 198 17.38 -12.81 -10.73
N ARG A 199 18.33 -13.55 -10.16
CA ARG A 199 18.97 -13.19 -8.89
C ARG A 199 19.66 -11.82 -9.01
N LEU A 200 20.46 -11.61 -10.06
CA LEU A 200 21.12 -10.34 -10.33
C LEU A 200 20.10 -9.21 -10.61
N ALA A 201 19.04 -9.49 -11.36
CA ALA A 201 17.97 -8.52 -11.58
C ALA A 201 17.29 -8.10 -10.27
N ALA A 202 16.96 -9.06 -9.40
CA ALA A 202 16.37 -8.81 -8.10
C ALA A 202 17.26 -7.91 -7.23
N GLN A 203 18.55 -8.21 -7.14
CA GLN A 203 19.53 -7.38 -6.43
C GLN A 203 19.64 -5.97 -7.03
N THR A 204 19.61 -5.86 -8.37
CA THR A 204 19.70 -4.57 -9.07
C THR A 204 18.49 -3.69 -8.78
N ILE A 205 17.30 -4.29 -8.64
CA ILE A 205 16.04 -3.57 -8.31
C ILE A 205 16.00 -3.20 -6.83
N GLY A 206 16.78 -3.86 -5.96
CA GLY A 206 16.88 -3.53 -4.53
C GLY A 206 16.35 -4.61 -3.59
N ALA A 207 16.24 -5.89 -4.05
CA ALA A 207 15.93 -6.99 -3.16
C ALA A 207 17.20 -7.55 -2.51
N ASP A 208 17.16 -7.74 -1.20
CA ASP A 208 18.20 -8.44 -0.44
C ASP A 208 17.91 -9.93 -0.33
N TYR A 209 16.65 -10.33 -0.45
CA TYR A 209 16.17 -11.70 -0.23
C TYR A 209 15.36 -12.20 -1.42
N GLY A 210 15.30 -13.52 -1.57
CA GLY A 210 14.57 -14.10 -2.69
C GLY A 210 14.08 -15.53 -2.46
N ILE A 211 13.05 -15.87 -3.24
CA ILE A 211 12.40 -17.16 -3.32
C ILE A 211 12.28 -17.55 -4.81
N GLY A 212 12.53 -18.79 -5.15
CA GLY A 212 12.36 -19.27 -6.54
C GLY A 212 13.04 -20.61 -6.79
N ALA A 213 13.00 -21.06 -8.03
CA ALA A 213 13.53 -22.38 -8.42
C ALA A 213 15.06 -22.51 -8.26
N LEU A 214 15.79 -21.39 -8.19
CA LEU A 214 17.22 -21.39 -7.82
C LEU A 214 17.43 -21.95 -6.40
N PHE A 215 16.41 -21.83 -5.55
CA PHE A 215 16.34 -22.30 -4.17
C PHE A 215 15.10 -23.20 -4.02
N PRO A 216 15.18 -24.49 -4.43
CA PRO A 216 14.00 -25.32 -4.60
C PRO A 216 13.22 -25.49 -3.29
N PRO A 217 11.87 -25.39 -3.35
CA PRO A 217 11.03 -25.62 -2.18
C PRO A 217 11.05 -27.10 -1.75
N THR A 218 10.64 -27.36 -0.51
CA THR A 218 10.50 -28.71 0.04
C THR A 218 9.11 -28.91 0.63
N THR A 219 8.62 -30.14 0.67
CA THR A 219 7.39 -30.50 1.37
C THR A 219 7.61 -30.74 2.87
N GLU A 220 8.87 -30.83 3.33
CA GLU A 220 9.24 -31.14 4.70
C GLU A 220 10.06 -29.98 5.30
N LEU A 221 9.51 -29.24 6.25
CA LEU A 221 10.22 -28.13 6.90
C LEU A 221 11.49 -28.59 7.64
N THR A 222 11.50 -29.84 8.14
CA THR A 222 12.66 -30.44 8.82
C THR A 222 13.93 -30.47 7.98
N ARG A 223 13.81 -30.49 6.64
CA ARG A 223 14.99 -30.40 5.75
C ARG A 223 15.67 -29.05 5.88
N LEU A 224 14.87 -27.97 5.90
CA LEU A 224 15.40 -26.61 6.05
C LEU A 224 15.89 -26.38 7.49
N ALA A 225 15.20 -26.93 8.50
CA ALA A 225 15.58 -26.78 9.91
C ALA A 225 16.97 -27.36 10.23
N ASN A 226 17.46 -28.29 9.40
CA ASN A 226 18.80 -28.88 9.56
C ASN A 226 19.90 -28.11 8.79
N GLU A 227 19.56 -27.05 8.05
CA GLU A 227 20.53 -26.20 7.36
C GLU A 227 21.04 -25.07 8.29
N PRO A 228 22.31 -24.66 8.16
CA PRO A 228 22.79 -23.43 8.79
C PRO A 228 21.95 -22.24 8.36
N SER A 229 21.50 -21.41 9.31
CA SER A 229 20.62 -20.28 9.02
C SER A 229 21.04 -19.02 9.79
N GLU A 230 20.71 -17.87 9.20
CA GLU A 230 20.80 -16.56 9.85
C GLU A 230 19.38 -15.93 9.84
N PRO A 231 18.71 -15.77 11.00
CA PRO A 231 17.33 -15.32 11.01
C PRO A 231 17.10 -14.00 10.31
N LEU A 232 16.06 -13.93 9.47
CA LEU A 232 15.64 -12.70 8.80
C LEU A 232 15.40 -11.59 9.86
N PRO A 233 16.02 -10.40 9.71
CA PRO A 233 15.93 -9.32 10.70
C PRO A 233 14.60 -8.57 10.60
N LEU A 234 13.50 -9.24 10.92
CA LEU A 234 12.16 -8.68 10.89
C LEU A 234 12.03 -7.54 11.91
N GLN A 235 11.86 -6.33 11.41
CA GLN A 235 11.64 -5.12 12.22
C GLN A 235 10.27 -4.53 11.86
N ARG A 236 9.68 -3.82 12.80
CA ARG A 236 8.44 -3.06 12.55
C ARG A 236 8.79 -1.68 12.04
N SER A 237 8.11 -1.25 11.00
CA SER A 237 8.19 0.10 10.49
C SER A 237 7.61 1.12 11.49
N ARG A 238 7.85 2.40 11.23
CA ARG A 238 7.27 3.49 12.03
C ARG A 238 5.75 3.47 11.96
N ARG A 239 5.11 3.80 13.08
CA ARG A 239 3.67 4.02 13.12
C ARG A 239 3.37 5.48 12.82
N HIS A 240 2.39 5.71 11.95
CA HIS A 240 1.74 7.00 11.86
C HIS A 240 0.46 6.93 12.69
N PRO A 241 0.30 7.72 13.75
CA PRO A 241 -0.92 7.68 14.56
C PRO A 241 -2.13 8.02 13.68
N SER A 242 -3.23 7.29 13.89
CA SER A 242 -4.49 7.61 13.22
C SER A 242 -5.01 8.96 13.69
N GLU A 243 -5.21 9.91 12.77
CA GLU A 243 -5.70 11.24 13.04
C GLU A 243 -7.04 11.50 12.32
N ALA A 244 -7.89 10.47 12.26
CA ALA A 244 -9.19 10.52 11.57
C ALA A 244 -10.08 11.69 12.00
N ALA A 245 -9.97 12.13 13.28
CA ALA A 245 -10.74 13.26 13.81
C ALA A 245 -10.09 14.64 13.56
N THR A 246 -8.87 14.69 13.00
CA THR A 246 -8.09 15.93 12.83
C THR A 246 -8.03 16.29 11.34
N THR A 247 -7.99 17.56 10.99
CA THR A 247 -7.88 18.03 9.60
C THR A 247 -6.43 18.27 9.19
N PRO A 248 -6.10 18.25 7.88
CA PRO A 248 -4.78 18.57 7.38
C PRO A 248 -4.20 19.89 7.86
N TYR A 249 -5.03 20.94 7.94
CA TYR A 249 -4.60 22.24 8.47
C TYR A 249 -4.26 22.14 9.95
N LEU A 250 -5.07 21.48 10.76
CA LEU A 250 -4.81 21.33 12.20
C LEU A 250 -3.55 20.51 12.45
N ILE A 251 -3.33 19.41 11.69
CA ILE A 251 -2.11 18.62 11.74
C ILE A 251 -0.88 19.50 11.45
N ALA A 252 -0.91 20.25 10.36
CA ALA A 252 0.23 21.05 9.93
C ALA A 252 0.47 22.26 10.86
N SER A 253 -0.59 22.94 11.33
CA SER A 253 -0.49 24.13 12.18
C SER A 253 -0.06 23.83 13.61
N ALA A 254 -0.15 22.57 14.06
CA ALA A 254 0.37 22.16 15.36
C ALA A 254 1.91 22.21 15.41
N GLU A 255 2.58 21.99 14.26
CA GLU A 255 4.04 21.92 14.18
C GLU A 255 4.66 23.08 13.39
N HIS A 256 3.88 23.75 12.54
CA HIS A 256 4.35 24.86 11.71
C HIS A 256 3.51 26.12 11.92
N ARG A 257 4.17 27.27 11.91
CA ARG A 257 3.49 28.55 12.02
C ARG A 257 2.61 28.81 10.78
N SER A 258 1.32 29.03 11.00
CA SER A 258 0.38 29.49 9.99
C SER A 258 0.68 30.94 9.55
N ARG A 259 0.41 31.22 8.27
CA ARG A 259 0.54 32.56 7.65
C ARG A 259 -0.77 32.92 6.96
N ARG A 260 -1.07 34.22 6.92
CA ARG A 260 -2.21 34.70 6.12
C ARG A 260 -1.82 34.72 4.64
N GLY A 261 -2.65 34.09 3.79
CA GLY A 261 -2.47 34.02 2.33
C GLY A 261 -3.70 34.53 1.60
N ASP A 262 -3.50 35.12 0.42
CA ASP A 262 -4.59 35.48 -0.50
C ASP A 262 -4.94 34.32 -1.44
N LYS A 263 -6.21 34.20 -1.83
CA LYS A 263 -6.72 33.11 -2.67
C LYS A 263 -6.06 33.04 -4.04
N ARG A 264 -5.74 34.17 -4.66
CA ARG A 264 -5.17 34.20 -6.03
C ARG A 264 -3.80 33.53 -6.06
N LEU A 265 -2.94 33.84 -5.08
CA LEU A 265 -1.63 33.21 -4.97
C LEU A 265 -1.73 31.74 -4.59
N LEU A 266 -2.67 31.37 -3.69
CA LEU A 266 -2.91 29.96 -3.32
C LEU A 266 -3.32 29.10 -4.51
N ILE A 267 -4.12 29.62 -5.45
CA ILE A 267 -4.45 28.95 -6.69
C ILE A 267 -3.17 28.61 -7.47
N GLU A 268 -2.26 29.57 -7.62
CA GLU A 268 -1.00 29.33 -8.37
C GLU A 268 -0.06 28.38 -7.62
N MET A 269 0.00 28.46 -6.29
CA MET A 269 0.77 27.52 -5.45
C MET A 269 0.25 26.09 -5.59
N SER A 270 -1.07 25.88 -5.56
CA SER A 270 -1.68 24.56 -5.80
C SER A 270 -1.34 24.02 -7.18
N LYS A 271 -1.46 24.86 -8.23
CA LYS A 271 -1.07 24.46 -9.59
C LYS A 271 0.41 24.09 -9.69
N ALA A 272 1.29 24.79 -8.98
CA ALA A 272 2.71 24.47 -8.96
C ALA A 272 2.97 23.09 -8.34
N LEU A 273 2.26 22.73 -7.25
CA LEU A 273 2.33 21.40 -6.65
C LEU A 273 1.77 20.31 -7.58
N GLU A 274 0.66 20.59 -8.30
CA GLU A 274 0.10 19.67 -9.30
C GLU A 274 1.11 19.40 -10.44
N VAL A 275 1.82 20.42 -10.91
CA VAL A 275 2.88 20.27 -11.93
C VAL A 275 4.06 19.47 -11.36
N GLN A 276 4.49 19.75 -10.13
CA GLN A 276 5.55 19.00 -9.47
C GLN A 276 5.18 17.52 -9.36
N ALA A 277 3.96 17.20 -8.94
CA ALA A 277 3.45 15.84 -8.85
C ALA A 277 3.41 15.15 -10.22
N SER A 278 2.95 15.84 -11.27
CA SER A 278 2.93 15.31 -12.66
C SER A 278 4.32 14.92 -13.18
N ASN A 279 5.38 15.53 -12.67
CA ASN A 279 6.76 15.28 -13.07
C ASN A 279 7.48 14.26 -12.19
N ALA A 280 6.89 13.89 -11.06
CA ALA A 280 7.50 12.99 -10.09
C ALA A 280 7.28 11.50 -10.40
N GLY A 281 6.44 11.18 -11.40
CA GLY A 281 6.31 9.83 -11.96
C GLY A 281 5.16 9.00 -11.37
N PRO A 282 5.02 7.75 -11.85
CA PRO A 282 3.82 6.93 -11.64
C PRO A 282 3.67 6.37 -10.22
N GLY A 283 4.67 6.51 -9.35
CA GLY A 283 4.57 6.12 -7.93
C GLY A 283 4.03 7.22 -7.02
N VAL A 284 3.53 8.34 -7.55
CA VAL A 284 3.07 9.48 -6.76
C VAL A 284 1.59 9.37 -6.43
N LEU A 285 1.24 9.66 -5.17
CA LEU A 285 -0.12 9.89 -4.72
C LEU A 285 -0.37 11.40 -4.64
N VAL A 286 -1.53 11.85 -5.15
CA VAL A 286 -1.98 13.23 -5.04
C VAL A 286 -3.42 13.29 -4.55
N LEU A 287 -3.65 14.05 -3.48
CA LEU A 287 -4.99 14.29 -2.94
C LEU A 287 -5.28 15.78 -2.96
N GLY A 288 -6.49 16.14 -3.37
CA GLY A 288 -6.98 17.51 -3.33
C GLY A 288 -8.34 17.61 -2.64
N THR A 289 -8.48 18.49 -1.66
CA THR A 289 -9.78 18.83 -1.10
C THR A 289 -10.27 20.16 -1.66
N PHE A 290 -11.53 20.17 -2.06
CA PHE A 290 -12.23 21.33 -2.58
C PHE A 290 -13.44 21.56 -1.68
N GLN A 291 -13.56 22.74 -1.11
CA GLN A 291 -14.64 23.09 -0.19
C GLN A 291 -16.02 22.67 -0.76
N GLU A 292 -16.27 23.02 -2.04
CA GLU A 292 -17.49 22.68 -2.76
C GLU A 292 -17.20 22.27 -4.19
N ALA A 293 -18.06 21.49 -4.81
CA ALA A 293 -17.96 21.04 -6.21
C ALA A 293 -17.79 22.19 -7.21
N LYS A 294 -18.36 23.39 -6.94
CA LYS A 294 -18.20 24.56 -7.79
C LYS A 294 -16.74 25.05 -7.91
N GLN A 295 -15.90 24.75 -6.92
CA GLN A 295 -14.47 25.09 -6.93
C GLN A 295 -13.67 24.15 -7.84
N PHE A 296 -14.19 22.96 -8.11
CA PHE A 296 -13.62 22.00 -9.05
C PHE A 296 -14.10 22.30 -10.47
N THR A 297 -13.60 23.41 -11.03
CA THR A 297 -14.01 23.90 -12.35
C THR A 297 -13.64 22.94 -13.49
N PRO A 298 -14.26 23.05 -14.71
CA PRO A 298 -13.87 22.23 -15.86
C PRO A 298 -12.39 22.33 -16.24
N LEU A 299 -11.75 23.49 -16.02
CA LEU A 299 -10.31 23.66 -16.23
C LEU A 299 -9.49 22.91 -15.18
N THR A 300 -9.93 22.92 -13.93
CA THR A 300 -9.33 22.13 -12.84
C THR A 300 -9.48 20.63 -13.14
N ALA A 301 -10.67 20.16 -13.52
CA ALA A 301 -10.93 18.78 -13.89
C ALA A 301 -10.01 18.32 -15.03
N LYS A 302 -9.85 19.13 -16.08
CA LYS A 302 -8.93 18.82 -17.18
C LYS A 302 -7.47 18.67 -16.71
N ARG A 303 -7.00 19.55 -15.80
CA ARG A 303 -5.64 19.46 -15.23
C ARG A 303 -5.47 18.18 -14.42
N TRP A 304 -6.46 17.86 -13.58
CA TRP A 304 -6.41 16.69 -12.71
C TRP A 304 -6.45 15.38 -13.51
N ARG A 305 -7.18 15.29 -14.63
CA ARG A 305 -7.10 14.13 -15.54
C ARG A 305 -5.68 13.93 -16.08
N VAL A 306 -5.04 15.01 -16.57
CA VAL A 306 -3.65 14.95 -17.07
C VAL A 306 -2.66 14.56 -15.97
N LEU A 307 -2.89 15.03 -14.74
CA LEU A 307 -2.10 14.65 -13.55
C LEU A 307 -2.29 13.16 -13.24
N ALA A 308 -3.53 12.69 -13.20
CA ALA A 308 -3.90 11.32 -12.86
C ALA A 308 -3.36 10.29 -13.88
N ASP A 309 -3.22 10.66 -15.14
CA ASP A 309 -2.60 9.80 -16.17
C ASP A 309 -1.11 9.54 -15.91
N LYS A 310 -0.47 10.38 -15.07
CA LYS A 310 0.96 10.30 -14.75
C LYS A 310 1.24 9.84 -13.32
N ALA A 311 0.26 9.99 -12.43
CA ALA A 311 0.35 9.61 -11.02
C ALA A 311 -0.09 8.15 -10.81
N GLY A 312 0.35 7.54 -9.73
CA GLY A 312 -0.16 6.22 -9.29
C GLY A 312 -1.56 6.30 -8.71
N PHE A 313 -1.89 7.44 -8.08
CA PHE A 313 -3.21 7.72 -7.55
C PHE A 313 -3.49 9.22 -7.50
N ALA A 314 -4.70 9.61 -7.91
CA ALA A 314 -5.19 10.99 -7.80
C ALA A 314 -6.62 10.99 -7.24
N GLY A 315 -6.82 11.65 -6.10
CA GLY A 315 -8.11 11.75 -5.41
C GLY A 315 -8.57 13.19 -5.22
N VAL A 316 -9.85 13.45 -5.50
CA VAL A 316 -10.49 14.78 -5.38
C VAL A 316 -11.74 14.67 -4.52
N TYR A 317 -11.81 15.53 -3.52
CA TYR A 317 -12.79 15.44 -2.45
C TYR A 317 -13.45 16.81 -2.18
N GLY A 318 -14.78 16.83 -2.02
CA GLY A 318 -15.49 18.08 -1.75
C GLY A 318 -17.00 17.89 -1.61
N VAL A 319 -17.65 18.85 -0.97
CA VAL A 319 -19.12 18.86 -0.82
C VAL A 319 -19.79 18.96 -2.19
N GLY A 320 -20.73 18.06 -2.44
CA GLY A 320 -21.49 18.02 -3.70
C GLY A 320 -20.75 17.38 -4.87
N LEU A 321 -19.53 16.83 -4.67
CA LEU A 321 -18.95 15.91 -5.65
C LEU A 321 -19.68 14.59 -5.64
N SER A 322 -19.72 13.91 -6.79
CA SER A 322 -20.28 12.56 -6.90
C SER A 322 -19.18 11.53 -6.64
N HIS A 323 -19.56 10.36 -6.13
CA HIS A 323 -18.64 9.24 -6.00
C HIS A 323 -18.46 8.57 -7.38
N ILE A 324 -17.47 9.00 -8.12
CA ILE A 324 -17.16 8.53 -9.50
C ILE A 324 -15.66 8.43 -9.73
N ILE A 325 -15.30 7.65 -10.74
CA ILE A 325 -13.95 7.67 -11.33
C ILE A 325 -14.06 8.41 -12.68
N ASP A 326 -13.44 9.58 -12.80
CA ASP A 326 -13.39 10.39 -14.01
C ASP A 326 -12.01 10.25 -14.67
N GLY A 327 -11.90 9.38 -15.67
CA GLY A 327 -10.63 8.93 -16.19
C GLY A 327 -9.89 8.11 -15.13
N ASN A 328 -8.74 8.62 -14.64
CA ASN A 328 -7.97 8.04 -13.53
C ASN A 328 -8.09 8.85 -12.22
N VAL A 329 -8.97 9.86 -12.19
CA VAL A 329 -9.23 10.67 -10.98
C VAL A 329 -10.37 10.05 -10.19
N GLN A 330 -10.12 9.69 -8.94
CA GLN A 330 -11.15 9.26 -8.02
C GLN A 330 -11.79 10.48 -7.36
N HIS A 331 -13.11 10.59 -7.45
CA HIS A 331 -13.91 11.63 -6.78
C HIS A 331 -14.72 11.01 -5.66
N ALA A 332 -14.82 11.72 -4.54
CA ALA A 332 -15.75 11.36 -3.48
C ALA A 332 -16.37 12.60 -2.81
N PRO A 333 -17.65 12.49 -2.37
CA PRO A 333 -18.29 13.57 -1.65
C PRO A 333 -17.73 13.71 -0.24
N LEU A 334 -17.62 14.94 0.23
CA LEU A 334 -17.34 15.28 1.62
C LEU A 334 -18.67 15.54 2.34
N ASP A 335 -18.78 15.07 3.61
CA ASP A 335 -19.94 15.41 4.46
C ASP A 335 -19.95 16.94 4.69
N PRO A 336 -21.07 17.62 4.42
CA PRO A 336 -21.18 19.06 4.66
C PRO A 336 -20.96 19.51 6.11
N ASN A 337 -21.04 18.60 7.07
CA ASN A 337 -20.79 18.87 8.49
C ASN A 337 -19.35 18.54 8.93
N ASP A 338 -18.50 18.05 8.05
CA ASP A 338 -17.11 17.78 8.38
C ASP A 338 -16.28 19.06 8.43
N ASP A 339 -15.38 19.16 9.41
CA ASP A 339 -14.49 20.33 9.57
C ASP A 339 -13.61 20.60 8.33
N LEU A 340 -13.32 19.55 7.53
CA LEU A 340 -12.54 19.63 6.29
C LEU A 340 -13.22 20.51 5.22
N VAL A 341 -14.53 20.76 5.33
CA VAL A 341 -15.29 21.66 4.42
C VAL A 341 -14.69 23.07 4.38
N ASN A 342 -14.12 23.53 5.49
CA ASN A 342 -13.51 24.86 5.60
C ASN A 342 -12.05 24.88 5.14
N GLU A 343 -11.54 23.75 4.60
CA GLU A 343 -10.15 23.65 4.19
C GLU A 343 -10.00 23.40 2.68
N TRP A 344 -8.95 23.97 2.16
CA TRP A 344 -8.40 23.69 0.84
C TRP A 344 -7.03 23.06 1.02
N THR A 345 -6.89 21.81 0.61
CA THR A 345 -5.68 21.05 0.84
C THR A 345 -5.19 20.41 -0.47
N VAL A 346 -3.88 20.38 -0.65
CA VAL A 346 -3.19 19.57 -1.66
C VAL A 346 -2.10 18.77 -0.96
N VAL A 347 -2.17 17.45 -1.05
CA VAL A 347 -1.15 16.52 -0.57
C VAL A 347 -0.48 15.86 -1.76
N VAL A 348 0.83 15.81 -1.74
CA VAL A 348 1.65 15.05 -2.71
C VAL A 348 2.58 14.14 -1.93
N LEU A 349 2.53 12.83 -2.20
CA LEU A 349 3.44 11.84 -1.64
C LEU A 349 4.06 11.02 -2.76
N GLY A 350 5.38 10.96 -2.78
CA GLY A 350 6.13 10.20 -3.76
C GLY A 350 7.44 9.67 -3.18
N PRO A 351 8.22 8.92 -3.96
CA PRO A 351 9.45 8.28 -3.47
C PRO A 351 10.45 9.28 -2.91
N HIS A 352 10.69 10.37 -3.61
CA HIS A 352 11.75 11.34 -3.29
C HIS A 352 11.23 12.65 -2.72
N SER A 353 9.90 12.86 -2.69
CA SER A 353 9.30 14.12 -2.27
C SER A 353 7.99 13.92 -1.53
N ALA A 354 7.72 14.82 -0.62
CA ALA A 354 6.41 15.01 0.01
C ALA A 354 6.10 16.49 0.02
N ALA A 355 4.84 16.87 -0.11
CA ALA A 355 4.39 18.24 0.04
C ALA A 355 2.96 18.26 0.58
N LEU A 356 2.72 19.21 1.46
CA LEU A 356 1.40 19.53 2.00
C LEU A 356 1.20 21.04 1.90
N LEU A 357 0.15 21.46 1.20
CA LEU A 357 -0.42 22.80 1.27
C LEU A 357 -1.80 22.65 1.94
N ALA A 358 -1.95 23.16 3.14
CA ALA A 358 -3.21 23.17 3.88
C ALA A 358 -3.61 24.63 4.19
N ALA A 359 -4.81 25.00 3.76
CA ALA A 359 -5.31 26.36 3.88
C ALA A 359 -6.72 26.33 4.47
N ARG A 360 -6.92 27.00 5.60
CA ARG A 360 -8.21 27.16 6.26
C ARG A 360 -8.82 28.50 5.92
N ASP A 361 -10.05 28.48 5.46
CA ASP A 361 -10.82 29.67 5.14
C ASP A 361 -11.05 30.54 6.38
N ARG A 362 -10.94 31.84 6.20
CA ARG A 362 -11.18 32.82 7.26
C ARG A 362 -12.62 33.36 7.26
N ASP A 363 -13.41 32.87 6.28
CA ASP A 363 -14.82 33.32 6.12
C ASP A 363 -14.96 34.84 5.97
N ASP A 364 -14.06 35.45 5.21
CA ASP A 364 -14.09 36.90 4.95
C ASP A 364 -15.33 37.23 4.09
N ASP A 365 -16.10 38.26 4.50
CA ASP A 365 -17.26 38.78 3.73
C ASP A 365 -16.78 39.68 2.57
N VAL A 366 -16.13 39.06 1.58
CA VAL A 366 -15.54 39.67 0.40
C VAL A 366 -15.80 38.83 -0.85
N PRO A 367 -15.63 39.40 -2.08
CA PRO A 367 -15.71 38.57 -3.29
C PRO A 367 -14.78 37.36 -3.26
N ASP A 368 -15.20 36.26 -3.85
CA ASP A 368 -14.54 34.93 -3.74
C ASP A 368 -13.03 34.94 -4.00
N LEU A 369 -12.57 35.69 -5.00
CA LEU A 369 -11.14 35.79 -5.34
C LEU A 369 -10.31 36.67 -4.39
N ASP A 370 -10.97 37.44 -3.54
CA ASP A 370 -10.33 38.36 -2.59
C ASP A 370 -10.34 37.77 -1.17
N ARG A 371 -10.89 36.56 -0.98
CA ARG A 371 -10.88 35.80 0.29
C ARG A 371 -9.46 35.51 0.75
N THR A 372 -9.29 35.45 2.06
CA THR A 372 -8.01 35.13 2.69
C THR A 372 -8.10 33.83 3.48
N PHE A 373 -6.96 33.18 3.63
CA PHE A 373 -6.83 31.89 4.29
C PHE A 373 -5.70 31.92 5.31
N ASP A 374 -5.84 31.13 6.37
CA ASP A 374 -4.72 30.77 7.21
C ASP A 374 -4.02 29.55 6.58
N VAL A 375 -2.74 29.68 6.24
CA VAL A 375 -2.03 28.72 5.34
C VAL A 375 -0.81 28.15 6.02
N VAL A 376 -0.63 26.85 5.90
CA VAL A 376 0.62 26.13 6.17
C VAL A 376 1.04 25.40 4.90
N GLN A 377 2.31 25.57 4.52
CA GLN A 377 2.96 24.78 3.48
C GLN A 377 4.20 24.13 4.09
N THR A 378 4.32 22.83 3.90
CA THR A 378 5.45 22.04 4.39
C THR A 378 5.83 20.95 3.40
N TYR A 379 7.07 20.51 3.47
CA TYR A 379 7.62 19.36 2.74
C TYR A 379 7.98 18.22 3.72
N ASP A 380 7.55 18.34 4.97
CA ASP A 380 7.67 17.29 5.95
C ASP A 380 6.81 16.08 5.55
N ARG A 381 7.44 14.92 5.40
CA ARG A 381 6.80 13.71 4.93
C ARG A 381 5.81 13.14 5.94
N ASP A 382 6.16 13.20 7.23
CA ASP A 382 5.30 12.69 8.28
C ASP A 382 3.98 13.47 8.32
N LEU A 383 4.06 14.80 8.28
CA LEU A 383 2.89 15.66 8.21
C LEU A 383 2.06 15.45 6.94
N ALA A 384 2.72 15.27 5.79
CA ALA A 384 2.03 15.01 4.53
C ALA A 384 1.34 13.62 4.55
N THR A 385 1.96 12.60 5.14
CA THR A 385 1.37 11.26 5.30
C THR A 385 0.18 11.29 6.25
N ARG A 386 0.31 11.94 7.41
CA ARG A 386 -0.78 12.12 8.39
C ARG A 386 -1.96 12.90 7.77
N ALA A 387 -1.68 13.94 7.00
CA ALA A 387 -2.70 14.68 6.25
C ALA A 387 -3.39 13.81 5.19
N ALA A 388 -2.65 12.97 4.48
CA ALA A 388 -3.23 12.01 3.54
C ALA A 388 -4.15 11.00 4.24
N HIS A 389 -3.73 10.45 5.39
CA HIS A 389 -4.58 9.57 6.22
C HIS A 389 -5.84 10.28 6.67
N SER A 390 -5.72 11.51 7.19
CA SER A 390 -6.85 12.32 7.63
C SER A 390 -7.87 12.56 6.52
N ILE A 391 -7.42 12.76 5.28
CA ILE A 391 -8.30 12.86 4.12
C ILE A 391 -8.93 11.49 3.81
N LEU A 392 -8.13 10.46 3.65
CA LEU A 392 -8.56 9.15 3.16
C LEU A 392 -9.52 8.43 4.12
N THR A 393 -9.40 8.62 5.43
CA THR A 393 -10.29 8.05 6.45
C THR A 393 -11.70 8.65 6.46
N ARG A 394 -11.95 9.73 5.71
CA ARG A 394 -13.28 10.35 5.58
C ARG A 394 -14.10 9.80 4.42
N PHE A 395 -13.50 8.96 3.60
CA PHE A 395 -14.18 8.43 2.41
C PHE A 395 -14.62 7.00 2.63
N THR A 396 -15.88 6.90 3.08
CA THR A 396 -16.61 5.64 3.09
C THR A 396 -16.98 5.25 1.67
N SER A 397 -16.72 3.99 1.29
CA SER A 397 -17.23 3.46 0.03
C SER A 397 -18.74 3.53 0.00
N PRO A 398 -19.38 3.78 -1.16
CA PRO A 398 -20.80 3.61 -1.26
C PRO A 398 -21.13 2.17 -0.87
N VAL A 399 -22.06 2.02 0.07
CA VAL A 399 -22.61 0.70 0.42
C VAL A 399 -23.13 0.11 -0.88
N SER A 400 -22.54 -0.99 -1.35
CA SER A 400 -23.08 -1.74 -2.47
C SER A 400 -24.37 -2.40 -1.96
N ASP A 401 -25.51 -1.83 -2.33
CA ASP A 401 -26.82 -2.45 -2.11
C ASP A 401 -26.94 -3.78 -2.88
#